data_b508054b0981ae88296b65435fdea487
#
_entry.id   b508054b0981ae88296b65435fdea487
#
_cell.length_a   1.000
_cell.length_b   1.000
_cell.length_c   1.000
_cell.angle_alpha   90.00
_cell.angle_beta   90.00
_cell.angle_gamma   90.00
#
_symmetry.space_group_name_H-M   'P 1'
#
loop_
_entity.id
_entity.type
_entity.pdbx_description
1 polymer ?
#
loop_
_entity_poly.entity_id
_entity_poly.type
_entity_poly.pdbx_seq_one_letter_code
_entity_poly.pdbx_strand_id
1 'polypeptide(L)'
;MTITEERGRTYGYADLPELMSLMTGDEKHGPAATSTLDVLWVLYDRVLRVSPRRVDDPERDRFLLSKGHGPMAYYAVLAAKGFLPVAWLTGFGSYDSPLGHHPDRTLVPGVEIGSGSLGHGLPIAVGTALGLRAQGREAPGVWTLIGDAELDEGSNHEAIAFAGPAGLERLHTVVVDNSSASHALPGGIAARFEAAGWSAVTVDGRDHEALYAAFTAPHPGRPHVVVARVEPKSA
;
A
#
# COMPACT_ATOMS: atom_id res chain seq x y z
N MET A 1 -27.27 7.46 8.68
CA MET A 1 -26.77 8.81 8.37
C MET A 1 -26.63 8.89 6.86
N THR A 2 -27.47 9.70 6.20
CA THR A 2 -27.59 9.73 4.73
C THR A 2 -26.39 10.48 4.17
N ILE A 3 -25.53 9.78 3.44
CA ILE A 3 -24.38 10.37 2.75
C ILE A 3 -24.93 11.19 1.59
N THR A 4 -24.92 12.51 1.73
CA THR A 4 -25.22 13.43 0.62
C THR A 4 -24.01 13.39 -0.31
N GLU A 5 -24.16 12.77 -1.47
CA GLU A 5 -23.15 12.73 -2.54
C GLU A 5 -22.79 14.18 -2.95
N GLU A 6 -21.60 14.63 -2.65
CA GLU A 6 -20.96 15.73 -3.40
C GLU A 6 -20.63 15.20 -4.80
N ARG A 7 -21.60 15.22 -5.68
CA ARG A 7 -21.42 14.89 -7.10
C ARG A 7 -20.74 16.07 -7.78
N GLY A 8 -19.46 15.92 -8.17
CA GLY A 8 -18.94 16.77 -9.22
C GLY A 8 -17.46 16.98 -9.37
N ARG A 9 -16.61 16.78 -8.38
CA ARG A 9 -15.15 17.02 -8.57
C ARG A 9 -14.39 15.70 -8.75
N THR A 10 -13.69 15.57 -9.89
CA THR A 10 -12.70 14.52 -10.10
C THR A 10 -11.35 15.05 -9.63
N TYR A 11 -10.73 14.37 -8.68
CA TYR A 11 -9.42 14.72 -8.16
C TYR A 11 -8.33 14.00 -8.94
N GLY A 12 -7.26 14.72 -9.29
CA GLY A 12 -6.03 14.20 -9.88
C GLY A 12 -4.88 14.15 -8.89
N TYR A 13 -3.71 13.68 -9.34
CA TYR A 13 -2.50 13.65 -8.50
C TYR A 13 -2.13 15.03 -7.93
N ALA A 14 -2.27 16.10 -8.75
CA ALA A 14 -1.94 17.45 -8.34
C ALA A 14 -2.82 18.01 -7.19
N ASP A 15 -3.98 17.41 -6.94
CA ASP A 15 -4.87 17.80 -5.84
C ASP A 15 -4.50 17.15 -4.50
N LEU A 16 -3.68 16.08 -4.51
CA LEU A 16 -3.37 15.31 -3.29
C LEU A 16 -2.67 16.13 -2.20
N PRO A 17 -1.72 17.03 -2.51
CA PRO A 17 -1.12 17.88 -1.49
C PRO A 17 -2.16 18.77 -0.78
N GLU A 18 -3.15 19.30 -1.52
CA GLU A 18 -4.25 20.07 -0.93
C GLU A 18 -5.09 19.19 -0.01
N LEU A 19 -5.46 17.98 -0.45
CA LEU A 19 -6.22 17.03 0.38
C LEU A 19 -5.44 16.62 1.64
N MET A 20 -4.13 16.38 1.52
CA MET A 20 -3.28 16.08 2.67
C MET A 20 -3.21 17.24 3.66
N SER A 21 -3.20 18.49 3.18
CA SER A 21 -3.15 19.67 4.03
C SER A 21 -4.40 19.89 4.89
N LEU A 22 -5.52 19.24 4.55
CA LEU A 22 -6.73 19.25 5.39
C LEU A 22 -6.56 18.46 6.70
N MET A 23 -5.59 17.55 6.74
CA MET A 23 -5.30 16.71 7.90
C MET A 23 -4.28 17.40 8.80
N THR A 24 -4.76 18.29 9.68
CA THR A 24 -3.92 19.17 10.53
C THR A 24 -3.66 18.62 11.93
N GLY A 25 -3.97 17.35 12.19
CA GLY A 25 -3.70 16.71 13.47
C GLY A 25 -2.21 16.68 13.84
N ASP A 26 -1.89 16.31 15.08
CA ASP A 26 -0.51 16.18 15.58
C ASP A 26 0.19 14.95 14.96
N GLU A 27 0.39 15.00 13.64
CA GLU A 27 1.01 13.94 12.86
C GLU A 27 2.53 14.15 12.78
N LYS A 28 3.26 13.27 13.44
CA LYS A 28 4.74 13.29 13.48
C LYS A 28 5.40 12.58 12.29
N HIS A 29 4.61 11.94 11.44
CA HIS A 29 5.10 11.09 10.34
C HIS A 29 4.87 11.70 8.94
N GLY A 30 4.79 13.02 8.80
CA GLY A 30 4.61 13.70 7.52
C GLY A 30 5.57 13.22 6.41
N PRO A 31 6.90 13.10 6.65
CA PRO A 31 7.83 12.54 5.67
C PRO A 31 7.53 11.08 5.30
N ALA A 32 6.98 10.29 6.23
CA ALA A 32 6.57 8.92 5.95
C ALA A 32 5.34 8.86 5.02
N ALA A 33 4.40 9.80 5.15
CA ALA A 33 3.25 9.91 4.26
C ALA A 33 3.69 10.32 2.84
N THR A 34 4.51 11.36 2.71
CA THR A 34 4.96 11.84 1.39
C THR A 34 5.77 10.80 0.63
N SER A 35 6.52 9.93 1.32
CA SER A 35 7.32 8.88 0.68
C SER A 35 6.48 7.82 -0.06
N THR A 36 5.20 7.65 0.31
CA THR A 36 4.31 6.63 -0.27
C THR A 36 3.33 7.18 -1.30
N LEU A 37 3.25 8.50 -1.45
CA LEU A 37 2.18 9.17 -2.19
C LEU A 37 2.09 8.73 -3.66
N ASP A 38 3.22 8.75 -4.37
CA ASP A 38 3.28 8.40 -5.79
C ASP A 38 2.91 6.94 -6.03
N VAL A 39 3.47 6.05 -5.20
CA VAL A 39 3.18 4.61 -5.24
C VAL A 39 1.68 4.36 -5.04
N LEU A 40 1.07 4.96 -4.01
CA LEU A 40 -0.35 4.82 -3.73
C LEU A 40 -1.21 5.37 -4.85
N TRP A 41 -0.82 6.53 -5.41
CA TRP A 41 -1.54 7.12 -6.53
C TRP A 41 -1.54 6.20 -7.74
N VAL A 42 -0.36 5.75 -8.20
CA VAL A 42 -0.24 4.89 -9.39
C VAL A 42 -1.01 3.58 -9.20
N LEU A 43 -0.95 2.98 -8.00
CA LEU A 43 -1.72 1.78 -7.69
C LEU A 43 -3.22 2.01 -7.83
N TYR A 44 -3.78 3.01 -7.18
CA TYR A 44 -5.23 3.27 -7.15
C TYR A 44 -5.77 3.90 -8.44
N ASP A 45 -4.93 4.60 -9.20
CA ASP A 45 -5.34 5.25 -10.44
C ASP A 45 -5.29 4.33 -11.65
N ARG A 46 -4.28 3.44 -11.72
CA ARG A 46 -3.95 2.75 -12.97
C ARG A 46 -3.86 1.22 -12.85
N VAL A 47 -3.71 0.66 -11.66
CA VAL A 47 -3.34 -0.76 -11.47
C VAL A 47 -4.42 -1.56 -10.77
N LEU A 48 -4.86 -1.12 -9.59
CA LEU A 48 -5.79 -1.88 -8.77
C LEU A 48 -7.21 -1.92 -9.36
N ARG A 49 -7.76 -3.11 -9.43
CA ARG A 49 -9.16 -3.33 -9.81
C ARG A 49 -10.06 -3.21 -8.59
N VAL A 50 -10.14 -1.99 -8.06
CA VAL A 50 -10.96 -1.64 -6.89
C VAL A 50 -11.81 -0.41 -7.20
N SER A 51 -12.96 -0.30 -6.56
CA SER A 51 -13.76 0.93 -6.61
C SER A 51 -14.67 1.04 -5.38
N PRO A 52 -15.11 2.25 -5.02
CA PRO A 52 -16.02 2.47 -3.88
C PRO A 52 -17.33 1.66 -3.95
N ARG A 53 -17.79 1.38 -5.17
CA ARG A 53 -19.05 0.63 -5.40
C ARG A 53 -18.86 -0.89 -5.33
N ARG A 54 -17.63 -1.37 -5.24
CA ARG A 54 -17.26 -2.79 -5.30
C ARG A 54 -16.38 -3.22 -4.13
N VAL A 55 -16.49 -2.55 -2.99
CA VAL A 55 -15.68 -2.87 -1.80
C VAL A 55 -15.95 -4.28 -1.27
N ASP A 56 -17.14 -4.83 -1.53
CA ASP A 56 -17.53 -6.18 -1.12
C ASP A 56 -17.42 -7.22 -2.25
N ASP A 57 -16.98 -6.80 -3.45
CA ASP A 57 -16.84 -7.72 -4.58
C ASP A 57 -15.72 -8.74 -4.30
N PRO A 58 -16.02 -10.04 -4.27
CA PRO A 58 -15.02 -11.06 -4.02
C PRO A 58 -13.93 -11.13 -5.09
N GLU A 59 -14.19 -10.65 -6.31
CA GLU A 59 -13.25 -10.64 -7.43
C GLU A 59 -12.41 -9.35 -7.53
N ARG A 60 -12.56 -8.41 -6.58
CA ARG A 60 -11.69 -7.23 -6.53
C ARG A 60 -10.27 -7.60 -6.12
N ASP A 61 -9.32 -6.76 -6.46
CA ASP A 61 -7.97 -6.85 -5.88
C ASP A 61 -8.00 -6.51 -4.39
N ARG A 62 -6.98 -6.93 -3.66
CA ARG A 62 -6.78 -6.66 -2.23
C ARG A 62 -5.54 -5.79 -2.07
N PHE A 63 -5.68 -4.65 -1.40
CA PHE A 63 -4.55 -3.79 -1.09
C PHE A 63 -4.38 -3.65 0.42
N LEU A 64 -3.23 -4.11 0.92
CA LEU A 64 -2.87 -4.10 2.32
C LEU A 64 -1.78 -3.06 2.58
N LEU A 65 -2.11 -1.97 3.26
CA LEU A 65 -1.11 -0.99 3.70
C LEU A 65 -0.47 -1.48 4.99
N SER A 66 0.71 -2.10 4.92
CA SER A 66 1.45 -2.56 6.11
C SER A 66 2.18 -1.40 6.78
N LYS A 67 2.84 -0.54 5.99
CA LYS A 67 3.45 0.72 6.44
C LYS A 67 2.36 1.73 6.83
N GLY A 68 1.67 1.47 7.95
CA GLY A 68 0.48 2.20 8.36
C GLY A 68 0.72 3.55 9.03
N HIS A 69 1.94 3.87 9.42
CA HIS A 69 2.29 5.17 10.01
C HIS A 69 2.48 6.22 8.90
N GLY A 70 2.00 7.44 9.13
CA GLY A 70 1.91 8.47 8.10
C GLY A 70 0.79 8.17 7.07
N PRO A 71 -0.46 7.93 7.52
CA PRO A 71 -1.54 7.46 6.65
C PRO A 71 -2.15 8.56 5.78
N MET A 72 -1.72 9.82 5.93
CA MET A 72 -2.33 10.97 5.24
C MET A 72 -2.34 10.80 3.73
N ALA A 73 -1.25 10.28 3.12
CA ALA A 73 -1.23 10.01 1.69
C ALA A 73 -2.30 8.97 1.30
N TYR A 74 -2.46 7.93 2.11
CA TYR A 74 -3.47 6.89 1.86
C TYR A 74 -4.89 7.44 1.96
N TYR A 75 -5.21 8.19 3.00
CA TYR A 75 -6.52 8.82 3.14
C TYR A 75 -6.81 9.84 2.03
N ALA A 76 -5.82 10.64 1.62
CA ALA A 76 -5.96 11.57 0.51
C ALA A 76 -6.28 10.83 -0.80
N VAL A 77 -5.58 9.72 -1.10
CA VAL A 77 -5.85 8.89 -2.28
C VAL A 77 -7.23 8.24 -2.19
N LEU A 78 -7.62 7.69 -1.04
CA LEU A 78 -8.96 7.11 -0.84
C LEU A 78 -10.07 8.16 -1.02
N ALA A 79 -9.87 9.38 -0.51
CA ALA A 79 -10.80 10.49 -0.72
C ALA A 79 -10.88 10.90 -2.19
N ALA A 80 -9.73 11.06 -2.87
CA ALA A 80 -9.66 11.40 -4.29
C ALA A 80 -10.34 10.36 -5.18
N LYS A 81 -10.30 9.07 -4.78
CA LYS A 81 -10.96 7.96 -5.49
C LYS A 81 -12.39 7.69 -5.01
N GLY A 82 -12.90 8.48 -4.06
CA GLY A 82 -14.29 8.43 -3.60
C GLY A 82 -14.62 7.28 -2.64
N PHE A 83 -13.62 6.64 -2.02
CA PHE A 83 -13.84 5.61 -0.99
C PHE A 83 -14.31 6.22 0.33
N LEU A 84 -13.96 7.46 0.59
CA LEU A 84 -14.41 8.22 1.75
C LEU A 84 -14.72 9.68 1.37
N PRO A 85 -15.61 10.35 2.12
CA PRO A 85 -15.92 11.77 1.90
C PRO A 85 -14.68 12.64 2.20
N VAL A 86 -14.41 13.64 1.36
CA VAL A 86 -13.32 14.61 1.59
C VAL A 86 -13.48 15.33 2.93
N ALA A 87 -14.71 15.59 3.35
CA ALA A 87 -15.01 16.20 4.64
C ALA A 87 -14.46 15.43 5.86
N TRP A 88 -14.21 14.12 5.74
CA TRP A 88 -13.62 13.35 6.83
C TRP A 88 -12.16 13.72 7.10
N LEU A 89 -11.45 14.23 6.09
CA LEU A 89 -10.02 14.58 6.21
C LEU A 89 -9.77 15.64 7.29
N THR A 90 -10.68 16.62 7.43
CA THR A 90 -10.56 17.68 8.45
C THR A 90 -10.68 17.17 9.89
N GLY A 91 -11.26 15.99 10.08
CA GLY A 91 -11.38 15.34 11.38
C GLY A 91 -10.23 14.40 11.74
N PHE A 92 -9.20 14.29 10.89
CA PHE A 92 -8.08 13.37 11.10
C PHE A 92 -7.51 13.45 12.53
N GLY A 93 -7.34 12.29 13.16
CA GLY A 93 -6.76 12.17 14.50
C GLY A 93 -7.66 12.61 15.66
N SER A 94 -8.86 13.15 15.40
CA SER A 94 -9.80 13.48 16.48
C SER A 94 -10.50 12.22 17.02
N TYR A 95 -10.97 12.29 18.27
CA TYR A 95 -11.54 11.14 18.99
C TYR A 95 -12.72 10.47 18.25
N ASP A 96 -13.59 11.27 17.65
CA ASP A 96 -14.79 10.79 16.95
C ASP A 96 -14.55 10.53 15.44
N SER A 97 -13.32 10.69 14.96
CA SER A 97 -12.98 10.51 13.56
C SER A 97 -12.76 9.04 13.21
N PRO A 98 -13.26 8.56 12.06
CA PRO A 98 -12.87 7.26 11.52
C PRO A 98 -11.41 7.24 11.02
N LEU A 99 -10.78 8.42 10.86
CA LEU A 99 -9.43 8.57 10.35
C LEU A 99 -8.44 8.76 11.49
N GLY A 100 -7.94 7.65 12.02
CA GLY A 100 -6.90 7.64 13.06
C GLY A 100 -5.49 7.75 12.48
N HIS A 101 -4.49 7.81 13.38
CA HIS A 101 -3.06 7.82 13.01
C HIS A 101 -2.58 6.53 12.32
N HIS A 102 -3.41 5.50 12.33
CA HIS A 102 -3.24 4.27 11.55
C HIS A 102 -4.58 3.90 10.93
N PRO A 103 -4.62 3.44 9.66
CA PRO A 103 -5.85 3.01 9.04
C PRO A 103 -6.51 1.84 9.78
N ASP A 104 -7.83 1.91 9.92
CA ASP A 104 -8.62 0.86 10.55
C ASP A 104 -9.66 0.31 9.55
N ARG A 105 -9.60 -1.01 9.30
CA ARG A 105 -10.51 -1.68 8.37
C ARG A 105 -11.98 -1.67 8.80
N THR A 106 -12.23 -1.49 10.07
CA THR A 106 -13.62 -1.50 10.60
C THR A 106 -14.29 -0.13 10.48
N LEU A 107 -13.50 0.93 10.31
CA LEU A 107 -13.96 2.31 10.28
C LEU A 107 -13.91 2.92 8.87
N VAL A 108 -12.95 2.50 8.02
CA VAL A 108 -12.71 3.13 6.72
C VAL A 108 -13.03 2.15 5.59
N PRO A 109 -14.02 2.45 4.74
CA PRO A 109 -14.37 1.61 3.58
C PRO A 109 -13.18 1.43 2.62
N GLY A 110 -12.96 0.21 2.15
CA GLY A 110 -11.88 -0.12 1.22
C GLY A 110 -10.51 -0.35 1.86
N VAL A 111 -10.38 -0.19 3.18
CA VAL A 111 -9.19 -0.60 3.94
C VAL A 111 -9.27 -2.10 4.25
N GLU A 112 -8.28 -2.88 3.83
CA GLU A 112 -8.29 -4.36 3.98
C GLU A 112 -7.80 -4.83 5.36
N ILE A 113 -6.87 -4.10 5.97
CA ILE A 113 -6.32 -4.42 7.29
C ILE A 113 -6.24 -3.17 8.18
N GLY A 114 -6.44 -3.33 9.48
CA GLY A 114 -5.97 -2.36 10.45
C GLY A 114 -4.45 -2.45 10.51
N SER A 115 -3.76 -1.33 10.29
CA SER A 115 -2.30 -1.27 10.26
C SER A 115 -1.72 -0.55 11.49
N GLY A 116 -0.38 -0.50 11.58
CA GLY A 116 0.35 0.10 12.70
C GLY A 116 1.37 -0.86 13.34
N SER A 117 1.13 -2.16 13.23
CA SER A 117 2.12 -3.17 13.65
C SER A 117 2.98 -3.55 12.44
N LEU A 118 4.20 -3.03 12.39
CA LEU A 118 5.16 -3.33 11.32
C LEU A 118 5.42 -4.83 11.22
N GLY A 119 5.62 -5.32 10.00
CA GLY A 119 5.87 -6.74 9.73
C GLY A 119 4.63 -7.61 9.57
N HIS A 120 3.42 -7.11 9.86
CA HIS A 120 2.20 -7.93 9.78
C HIS A 120 1.56 -7.97 8.39
N GLY A 121 1.65 -6.90 7.59
CA GLY A 121 0.94 -6.81 6.32
C GLY A 121 1.36 -7.85 5.30
N LEU A 122 2.66 -8.12 5.14
CA LEU A 122 3.13 -9.09 4.16
C LEU A 122 2.74 -10.53 4.51
N PRO A 123 2.88 -11.04 5.75
CA PRO A 123 2.34 -12.36 6.13
C PRO A 123 0.83 -12.48 5.93
N ILE A 124 0.07 -11.42 6.25
CA ILE A 124 -1.38 -11.41 6.01
C ILE A 124 -1.69 -11.45 4.52
N ALA A 125 -0.92 -10.73 3.68
CA ALA A 125 -1.04 -10.77 2.23
C ALA A 125 -0.76 -12.17 1.66
N VAL A 126 0.27 -12.86 2.18
CA VAL A 126 0.55 -14.27 1.85
C VAL A 126 -0.65 -15.16 2.20
N GLY A 127 -1.19 -15.04 3.41
CA GLY A 127 -2.39 -15.78 3.82
C GLY A 127 -3.61 -15.48 2.95
N THR A 128 -3.79 -14.21 2.57
CA THR A 128 -4.88 -13.77 1.68
C THR A 128 -4.74 -14.39 0.29
N ALA A 129 -3.53 -14.38 -0.29
CA ALA A 129 -3.25 -14.98 -1.60
C ALA A 129 -3.50 -16.50 -1.58
N LEU A 130 -3.08 -17.18 -0.51
CA LEU A 130 -3.37 -18.61 -0.31
C LEU A 130 -4.88 -18.87 -0.18
N GLY A 131 -5.59 -18.05 0.57
CA GLY A 131 -7.03 -18.16 0.75
C GLY A 131 -7.81 -17.98 -0.54
N LEU A 132 -7.44 -17.00 -1.38
CA LEU A 132 -8.03 -16.79 -2.69
C LEU A 132 -7.76 -17.97 -3.62
N ARG A 133 -6.51 -18.45 -3.67
CA ARG A 133 -6.14 -19.64 -4.44
C ARG A 133 -6.92 -20.90 -4.00
N ALA A 134 -7.08 -21.11 -2.70
CA ALA A 134 -7.85 -22.23 -2.16
C ALA A 134 -9.35 -22.17 -2.50
N GLN A 135 -9.87 -20.95 -2.74
CA GLN A 135 -11.25 -20.71 -3.20
C GLN A 135 -11.39 -20.81 -4.72
N GLY A 136 -10.32 -21.10 -5.47
CA GLY A 136 -10.33 -21.09 -6.93
C GLY A 136 -10.43 -19.69 -7.54
N ARG A 137 -10.13 -18.65 -6.78
CA ARG A 137 -10.15 -17.24 -7.24
C ARG A 137 -8.77 -16.84 -7.72
N GLU A 138 -8.53 -17.01 -9.01
CA GLU A 138 -7.22 -16.72 -9.61
C GLU A 138 -7.10 -15.30 -10.18
N ALA A 139 -8.22 -14.61 -10.36
CA ALA A 139 -8.23 -13.27 -10.93
C ALA A 139 -7.74 -12.17 -9.97
N PRO A 140 -8.14 -12.13 -8.67
CA PRO A 140 -7.72 -11.07 -7.76
C PRO A 140 -6.21 -11.03 -7.52
N GLY A 141 -5.60 -9.85 -7.68
CA GLY A 141 -4.26 -9.56 -7.18
C GLY A 141 -4.29 -9.24 -5.68
N VAL A 142 -3.25 -9.64 -4.96
CA VAL A 142 -3.02 -9.24 -3.57
C VAL A 142 -1.80 -8.36 -3.52
N TRP A 143 -2.00 -7.11 -3.12
CA TRP A 143 -0.99 -6.07 -3.09
C TRP A 143 -0.70 -5.67 -1.66
N THR A 144 0.57 -5.54 -1.32
CA THR A 144 0.97 -5.00 -0.01
C THR A 144 2.04 -3.94 -0.17
N LEU A 145 1.93 -2.86 0.61
CA LEU A 145 2.93 -1.80 0.67
C LEU A 145 3.59 -1.84 2.04
N ILE A 146 4.90 -2.01 2.03
CA ILE A 146 5.78 -2.02 3.20
C ILE A 146 6.86 -0.95 3.08
N GLY A 147 7.46 -0.56 4.20
CA GLY A 147 8.65 0.30 4.23
C GLY A 147 9.95 -0.52 4.28
N ASP A 148 11.06 0.10 3.92
CA ASP A 148 12.40 -0.51 4.03
C ASP A 148 12.76 -0.88 5.47
N ALA A 149 12.49 0.01 6.45
CA ALA A 149 12.70 -0.29 7.87
C ALA A 149 11.82 -1.41 8.40
N GLU A 150 10.63 -1.60 7.81
CA GLU A 150 9.73 -2.68 8.16
C GLU A 150 10.29 -4.06 7.78
N LEU A 151 11.22 -4.13 6.82
CA LEU A 151 11.91 -5.37 6.47
C LEU A 151 12.82 -5.90 7.58
N ASP A 152 13.11 -5.11 8.61
CA ASP A 152 13.85 -5.58 9.80
C ASP A 152 12.98 -6.51 10.68
N GLU A 153 11.67 -6.52 10.50
CA GLU A 153 10.75 -7.40 11.24
C GLU A 153 10.85 -8.85 10.74
N GLY A 154 11.03 -9.79 11.69
CA GLY A 154 11.26 -11.22 11.40
C GLY A 154 10.16 -11.87 10.57
N SER A 155 8.90 -11.50 10.80
CA SER A 155 7.73 -12.01 10.07
C SER A 155 7.77 -11.73 8.56
N ASN A 156 8.38 -10.61 8.14
CA ASN A 156 8.60 -10.35 6.72
C ASN A 156 9.59 -11.33 6.10
N HIS A 157 10.65 -11.71 6.84
CA HIS A 157 11.63 -12.70 6.37
C HIS A 157 10.95 -14.06 6.14
N GLU A 158 10.10 -14.49 7.06
CA GLU A 158 9.35 -15.74 6.95
C GLU A 158 8.38 -15.71 5.77
N ALA A 159 7.64 -14.60 5.60
CA ALA A 159 6.71 -14.41 4.49
C ALA A 159 7.41 -14.43 3.12
N ILE A 160 8.56 -13.74 3.00
CA ILE A 160 9.37 -13.71 1.78
C ILE A 160 9.86 -15.12 1.44
N ALA A 161 10.45 -15.83 2.42
CA ALA A 161 11.00 -17.18 2.24
C ALA A 161 9.91 -18.20 1.86
N PHE A 162 8.68 -18.02 2.34
CA PHE A 162 7.56 -18.91 2.04
C PHE A 162 6.93 -18.63 0.66
N ALA A 163 6.70 -17.37 0.31
CA ALA A 163 5.88 -17.00 -0.85
C ALA A 163 6.52 -17.37 -2.20
N GLY A 164 7.85 -17.27 -2.32
CA GLY A 164 8.58 -17.65 -3.53
C GLY A 164 8.39 -19.10 -3.89
N PRO A 165 8.84 -20.07 -3.04
CA PRO A 165 8.66 -21.50 -3.29
C PRO A 165 7.20 -21.93 -3.43
N ALA A 166 6.27 -21.21 -2.77
CA ALA A 166 4.84 -21.46 -2.89
C ALA A 166 4.24 -20.98 -4.24
N GLY A 167 5.02 -20.27 -5.07
CA GLY A 167 4.60 -19.79 -6.38
C GLY A 167 3.36 -18.89 -6.31
N LEU A 168 3.36 -17.91 -5.39
CA LEU A 168 2.20 -17.01 -5.20
C LEU A 168 2.22 -15.90 -6.25
N GLU A 169 1.99 -16.23 -7.51
CA GLU A 169 2.04 -15.31 -8.65
C GLU A 169 1.15 -14.08 -8.49
N ARG A 170 0.03 -14.19 -7.77
CA ARG A 170 -0.90 -13.06 -7.56
C ARG A 170 -0.54 -12.18 -6.38
N LEU A 171 0.58 -12.46 -5.71
CA LEU A 171 1.11 -11.64 -4.62
C LEU A 171 2.11 -10.62 -5.15
N HIS A 172 1.81 -9.35 -4.91
CA HIS A 172 2.63 -8.20 -5.27
C HIS A 172 3.01 -7.43 -4.01
N THR A 173 4.29 -7.12 -3.87
CA THR A 173 4.79 -6.33 -2.76
C THR A 173 5.45 -5.06 -3.29
N VAL A 174 5.16 -3.93 -2.69
CA VAL A 174 5.90 -2.69 -2.95
C VAL A 174 6.67 -2.33 -1.70
N VAL A 175 7.98 -2.19 -1.84
CA VAL A 175 8.85 -1.69 -0.77
C VAL A 175 9.17 -0.25 -1.08
N VAL A 176 8.73 0.68 -0.24
CA VAL A 176 9.16 2.08 -0.31
C VAL A 176 10.49 2.20 0.43
N ASP A 177 11.55 2.42 -0.34
CA ASP A 177 12.92 2.57 0.15
C ASP A 177 13.26 4.05 0.27
N ASN A 178 13.19 4.58 1.49
CA ASN A 178 13.60 5.94 1.86
C ASN A 178 14.84 5.95 2.78
N SER A 179 15.62 4.89 2.73
CA SER A 179 16.86 4.73 3.53
C SER A 179 16.62 4.86 5.04
N SER A 180 15.46 4.40 5.52
CA SER A 180 15.11 4.42 6.95
C SER A 180 15.41 3.11 7.69
N ALA A 181 15.81 2.05 6.96
CA ALA A 181 16.17 0.75 7.54
C ALA A 181 17.40 0.87 8.45
N SER A 182 17.36 0.17 9.60
CA SER A 182 18.48 0.12 10.56
C SER A 182 19.59 -0.82 10.12
N HIS A 183 19.26 -1.80 9.30
CA HIS A 183 20.19 -2.84 8.83
C HIS A 183 20.34 -2.81 7.32
N ALA A 184 21.59 -2.73 6.86
CA ALA A 184 21.90 -2.91 5.44
C ALA A 184 21.71 -4.39 5.04
N LEU A 185 21.01 -4.62 3.94
CA LEU A 185 20.84 -5.94 3.36
C LEU A 185 21.96 -6.19 2.33
N PRO A 186 22.77 -7.25 2.46
CA PRO A 186 23.75 -7.60 1.44
C PRO A 186 23.11 -7.76 0.07
N GLY A 187 23.62 -7.04 -0.93
CA GLY A 187 23.06 -7.02 -2.29
C GLY A 187 21.81 -6.15 -2.45
N GLY A 188 21.33 -5.52 -1.38
CA GLY A 188 20.14 -4.66 -1.38
C GLY A 188 18.81 -5.42 -1.23
N ILE A 189 17.73 -4.65 -1.21
CA ILE A 189 16.38 -5.18 -0.95
C ILE A 189 15.95 -6.18 -2.04
N ALA A 190 16.12 -5.83 -3.31
CA ALA A 190 15.71 -6.67 -4.44
C ALA A 190 16.37 -8.06 -4.39
N ALA A 191 17.68 -8.10 -4.17
CA ALA A 191 18.45 -9.36 -4.11
C ALA A 191 17.95 -10.31 -3.02
N ARG A 192 17.44 -9.79 -1.92
CA ARG A 192 16.84 -10.59 -0.86
C ARG A 192 15.58 -11.33 -1.32
N PHE A 193 14.71 -10.67 -2.04
CA PHE A 193 13.50 -11.27 -2.60
C PHE A 193 13.85 -12.27 -3.71
N GLU A 194 14.81 -11.91 -4.59
CA GLU A 194 15.31 -12.80 -5.64
C GLU A 194 15.87 -14.10 -5.08
N ALA A 195 16.67 -14.04 -4.00
CA ALA A 195 17.20 -15.21 -3.31
C ALA A 195 16.11 -16.15 -2.78
N ALA A 196 14.90 -15.62 -2.52
CA ALA A 196 13.74 -16.38 -2.12
C ALA A 196 12.84 -16.81 -3.31
N GLY A 197 13.24 -16.57 -4.55
CA GLY A 197 12.52 -17.00 -5.75
C GLY A 197 11.47 -16.00 -6.27
N TRP A 198 11.46 -14.77 -5.78
CA TRP A 198 10.61 -13.71 -6.29
C TRP A 198 11.14 -13.12 -7.60
N SER A 199 10.26 -12.53 -8.39
CA SER A 199 10.61 -11.53 -9.39
C SER A 199 10.80 -10.19 -8.69
N ALA A 200 11.88 -9.47 -8.98
CA ALA A 200 12.16 -8.19 -8.33
C ALA A 200 12.60 -7.14 -9.35
N VAL A 201 12.19 -5.89 -9.11
CA VAL A 201 12.61 -4.73 -9.88
C VAL A 201 12.79 -3.53 -8.95
N THR A 202 13.76 -2.69 -9.24
CA THR A 202 13.99 -1.43 -8.52
C THR A 202 13.78 -0.26 -9.47
N VAL A 203 12.97 0.71 -9.05
CA VAL A 203 12.63 1.88 -9.86
C VAL A 203 12.71 3.17 -9.03
N ASP A 204 12.73 4.31 -9.70
CA ASP A 204 12.48 5.60 -9.08
C ASP A 204 11.01 5.66 -8.62
N GLY A 205 10.81 5.84 -7.31
CA GLY A 205 9.48 5.90 -6.68
C GLY A 205 8.72 7.20 -6.97
N ARG A 206 9.32 8.15 -7.69
CA ARG A 206 8.67 9.40 -8.16
C ARG A 206 8.29 9.36 -9.64
N ASP A 207 8.81 8.40 -10.39
CA ASP A 207 8.47 8.21 -11.80
C ASP A 207 7.21 7.32 -11.94
N HIS A 208 6.07 7.93 -12.22
CA HIS A 208 4.80 7.24 -12.36
C HIS A 208 4.76 6.24 -13.52
N GLU A 209 5.48 6.52 -14.61
CA GLU A 209 5.54 5.59 -15.74
C GLU A 209 6.43 4.39 -15.43
N ALA A 210 7.57 4.61 -14.77
CA ALA A 210 8.42 3.54 -14.29
C ALA A 210 7.72 2.66 -13.26
N LEU A 211 6.99 3.27 -12.31
CA LEU A 211 6.15 2.55 -11.33
C LEU A 211 5.08 1.71 -12.03
N TYR A 212 4.33 2.30 -12.97
CA TYR A 212 3.30 1.58 -13.70
C TYR A 212 3.86 0.40 -14.50
N ALA A 213 4.96 0.62 -15.22
CA ALA A 213 5.63 -0.43 -15.97
C ALA A 213 6.12 -1.57 -15.06
N ALA A 214 6.67 -1.24 -13.89
CA ALA A 214 7.12 -2.20 -12.90
C ALA A 214 5.94 -3.00 -12.31
N PHE A 215 4.84 -2.34 -11.92
CA PHE A 215 3.67 -2.99 -11.35
C PHE A 215 2.96 -3.94 -12.32
N THR A 216 3.09 -3.69 -13.62
CA THR A 216 2.45 -4.49 -14.67
C THR A 216 3.41 -5.43 -15.39
N ALA A 217 4.67 -5.50 -14.95
CA ALA A 217 5.68 -6.38 -15.54
C ALA A 217 5.27 -7.86 -15.39
N PRO A 218 5.46 -8.70 -16.43
CA PRO A 218 5.15 -10.12 -16.34
C PRO A 218 6.11 -10.85 -15.41
N HIS A 219 5.57 -11.72 -14.54
CA HIS A 219 6.36 -12.51 -13.58
C HIS A 219 5.78 -13.92 -13.39
N PRO A 220 5.62 -14.70 -14.48
CA PRO A 220 4.86 -15.95 -14.45
C PRO A 220 5.36 -16.92 -13.38
N GLY A 221 4.41 -17.45 -12.59
CA GLY A 221 4.66 -18.45 -11.55
C GLY A 221 5.39 -17.93 -10.30
N ARG A 222 5.68 -16.64 -10.19
CA ARG A 222 6.44 -16.07 -9.07
C ARG A 222 5.72 -14.88 -8.44
N PRO A 223 5.79 -14.69 -7.11
CA PRO A 223 5.42 -13.42 -6.52
C PRO A 223 6.35 -12.30 -7.02
N HIS A 224 5.88 -11.07 -6.97
CA HIS A 224 6.60 -9.92 -7.50
C HIS A 224 6.84 -8.84 -6.46
N VAL A 225 8.05 -8.27 -6.44
CA VAL A 225 8.37 -7.12 -5.61
C VAL A 225 8.88 -5.95 -6.46
N VAL A 226 8.35 -4.77 -6.17
CA VAL A 226 8.82 -3.50 -6.71
C VAL A 226 9.46 -2.71 -5.58
N VAL A 227 10.75 -2.41 -5.69
CA VAL A 227 11.46 -1.52 -4.76
C VAL A 227 11.41 -0.11 -5.33
N ALA A 228 10.55 0.71 -4.74
CA ALA A 228 10.36 2.11 -5.12
C ALA A 228 11.32 2.99 -4.29
N ARG A 229 12.43 3.44 -4.89
CA ARG A 229 13.38 4.34 -4.24
C ARG A 229 12.87 5.76 -4.24
N VAL A 230 12.90 6.37 -3.07
CA VAL A 230 12.56 7.78 -2.87
C VAL A 230 13.65 8.47 -2.09
N GLU A 231 13.52 9.79 -1.88
CA GLU A 231 14.50 10.56 -1.13
C GLU A 231 14.68 9.98 0.27
N PRO A 232 15.92 9.95 0.79
CA PRO A 232 16.19 9.53 2.15
C PRO A 232 15.35 10.32 3.15
N LYS A 233 14.84 9.63 4.17
CA LYS A 233 14.19 10.30 5.28
C LYS A 233 15.18 11.31 5.90
N SER A 234 14.86 12.59 5.80
CA SER A 234 15.64 13.63 6.51
C SER A 234 15.62 13.34 8.01
N ALA A 235 16.81 13.37 8.60
CA ALA A 235 17.02 13.15 10.04
C ALA A 235 16.32 14.22 10.88
#